data_a491ec8a3f9d94a790b84561c69404b3
#
_entry.id   a491ec8a3f9d94a790b84561c69404b3
#
_cell.length_a   1.000
_cell.length_b   1.000
_cell.length_c   1.000
_cell.angle_alpha   90.00
_cell.angle_beta   90.00
_cell.angle_gamma   90.00
#
_symmetry.space_group_name_H-M   'P 1'
#
loop_
_entity.id
_entity.type
_entity.pdbx_description
1 polymer ?
#
loop_
_entity_poly.entity_id
_entity_poly.type
_entity_poly.pdbx_seq_one_letter_code
_entity_poly.pdbx_strand_id
1 'polypeptide(L)'
;MLGFVGLAEHIDKMPSALSGGQRRRVAIARAMVAKPKLLLYDEPTTGLDPMTAMTVDNEIIKLRDLEQATSVLVTHQLRDAFYVASQQARRSPAGVVELSAAGQDKLEQADFVMIREGRVAFEGTAEELRHSKDPYLQTFLS
;
A
#
# COMPACT_ATOMS: atom_id res chain seq x y z
N MET A 1 -10.88 1.74 14.93
CA MET A 1 -10.40 1.96 13.54
C MET A 1 -9.62 3.26 13.38
N LEU A 2 -10.14 4.45 13.78
CA LEU A 2 -9.39 5.71 13.60
C LEU A 2 -8.04 5.72 14.34
N GLY A 3 -7.94 5.12 15.52
CA GLY A 3 -6.67 4.97 16.23
C GLY A 3 -5.64 4.14 15.47
N PHE A 4 -6.07 3.11 14.73
CA PHE A 4 -5.18 2.27 13.92
C PHE A 4 -4.50 3.08 12.80
N VAL A 5 -5.23 4.00 12.16
CA VAL A 5 -4.71 4.87 11.11
C VAL A 5 -4.16 6.21 11.63
N GLY A 6 -3.90 6.32 12.93
CA GLY A 6 -3.32 7.51 13.55
C GLY A 6 -4.22 8.76 13.52
N LEU A 7 -5.54 8.58 13.58
CA LEU A 7 -6.52 9.67 13.51
C LEU A 7 -7.46 9.72 14.72
N ALA A 8 -7.08 9.14 15.86
CA ALA A 8 -7.91 9.12 17.07
C ALA A 8 -8.32 10.54 17.53
N GLU A 9 -7.41 11.51 17.46
CA GLU A 9 -7.64 12.90 17.87
C GLU A 9 -8.53 13.70 16.88
N HIS A 10 -8.90 13.08 15.75
CA HIS A 10 -9.65 13.75 14.69
C HIS A 10 -11.09 13.23 14.59
N ILE A 11 -11.55 12.46 15.58
CA ILE A 11 -12.85 11.78 15.55
C ILE A 11 -14.04 12.74 15.40
N ASP A 12 -13.92 13.94 15.95
CA ASP A 12 -14.99 14.96 15.92
C ASP A 12 -14.86 15.93 14.72
N LYS A 13 -13.85 15.73 13.87
CA LYS A 13 -13.66 16.63 12.71
C LYS A 13 -14.53 16.21 11.53
N MET A 14 -15.12 17.20 10.88
CA MET A 14 -15.80 17.01 9.60
C MET A 14 -14.77 16.63 8.51
N PRO A 15 -15.14 15.80 7.52
CA PRO A 15 -14.23 15.44 6.41
C PRO A 15 -13.62 16.64 5.66
N SER A 16 -14.35 17.74 5.57
CA SER A 16 -13.88 18.98 4.96
C SER A 16 -12.73 19.67 5.72
N ALA A 17 -12.62 19.40 7.02
CA ALA A 17 -11.56 19.93 7.89
C ALA A 17 -10.29 19.05 7.94
N LEU A 18 -10.27 17.95 7.17
CA LEU A 18 -9.16 17.02 7.11
C LEU A 18 -8.25 17.31 5.91
N SER A 19 -6.94 17.07 6.06
CA SER A 19 -6.00 17.10 4.94
C SER A 19 -6.28 15.96 3.94
N GLY A 20 -5.69 16.03 2.74
CA GLY A 20 -5.82 14.96 1.72
C GLY A 20 -5.44 13.59 2.25
N GLY A 21 -4.27 13.48 2.89
CA GLY A 21 -3.80 12.23 3.50
C GLY A 21 -4.65 11.76 4.67
N GLN A 22 -5.16 12.68 5.49
CA GLN A 22 -6.10 12.33 6.56
C GLN A 22 -7.41 11.76 5.98
N ARG A 23 -7.97 12.36 4.93
CA ARG A 23 -9.15 11.82 4.24
C ARG A 23 -8.90 10.43 3.66
N ARG A 24 -7.73 10.18 3.04
CA ARG A 24 -7.34 8.86 2.53
C ARG A 24 -7.32 7.82 3.66
N ARG A 25 -6.70 8.15 4.79
CA ARG A 25 -6.66 7.25 5.96
C ARG A 25 -8.04 7.00 6.58
N VAL A 26 -8.93 8.00 6.59
CA VAL A 26 -10.34 7.80 6.99
C VAL A 26 -11.05 6.84 6.04
N ALA A 27 -10.82 6.95 4.73
CA ALA A 27 -11.39 6.02 3.74
C ALA A 27 -10.91 4.58 3.97
N ILE A 28 -9.63 4.38 4.26
CA ILE A 28 -9.06 3.08 4.64
C ILE A 28 -9.74 2.56 5.92
N ALA A 29 -9.80 3.38 6.99
CA ALA A 29 -10.44 3.00 8.24
C ALA A 29 -11.91 2.60 8.03
N ARG A 30 -12.65 3.33 7.18
CA ARG A 30 -14.04 3.02 6.81
C ARG A 30 -14.16 1.67 6.13
N ALA A 31 -13.29 1.35 5.18
CA ALA A 31 -13.28 0.07 4.49
C ALA A 31 -13.02 -1.09 5.47
N MET A 32 -12.17 -0.87 6.47
CA MET A 32 -11.79 -1.87 7.46
C MET A 32 -12.85 -2.18 8.53
N VAL A 33 -13.85 -1.33 8.71
CA VAL A 33 -14.93 -1.58 9.71
C VAL A 33 -15.63 -2.91 9.45
N ALA A 34 -15.81 -3.29 8.19
CA ALA A 34 -16.43 -4.56 7.79
C ALA A 34 -15.52 -5.78 7.94
N LYS A 35 -14.25 -5.61 8.36
CA LYS A 35 -13.22 -6.67 8.45
C LYS A 35 -13.12 -7.49 7.15
N PRO A 36 -12.91 -6.86 6.00
CA PRO A 36 -12.85 -7.54 4.72
C PRO A 36 -11.61 -8.43 4.63
N LYS A 37 -11.71 -9.53 3.89
CA LYS A 37 -10.56 -10.39 3.56
C LYS A 37 -9.75 -9.84 2.37
N LEU A 38 -10.36 -9.00 1.55
CA LEU A 38 -9.76 -8.39 0.36
C LEU A 38 -10.00 -6.88 0.40
N LEU A 39 -8.94 -6.11 0.22
CA LEU A 39 -8.94 -4.66 0.09
C LEU A 39 -8.42 -4.24 -1.28
N LEU A 40 -9.17 -3.39 -1.94
CA LEU A 40 -8.81 -2.79 -3.22
C LEU A 40 -8.45 -1.32 -2.99
N TYR A 41 -7.25 -0.94 -3.38
CA TYR A 41 -6.74 0.43 -3.31
C TYR A 41 -6.57 0.95 -4.74
N ASP A 42 -7.26 2.01 -5.06
CA ASP A 42 -7.18 2.68 -6.36
C ASP A 42 -6.49 4.03 -6.19
N GLU A 43 -5.24 4.12 -6.67
CA GLU A 43 -4.40 5.31 -6.62
C GLU A 43 -4.38 6.00 -5.23
N PRO A 44 -4.07 5.28 -4.13
CA PRO A 44 -4.25 5.79 -2.77
C PRO A 44 -3.33 6.95 -2.42
N THR A 45 -2.21 7.10 -3.11
CA THR A 45 -1.17 8.12 -2.84
C THR A 45 -1.19 9.28 -3.84
N THR A 46 -1.97 9.18 -4.91
CA THR A 46 -2.01 10.21 -5.97
C THR A 46 -2.42 11.58 -5.40
N GLY A 47 -1.63 12.60 -5.75
CA GLY A 47 -1.86 13.98 -5.32
C GLY A 47 -1.45 14.29 -3.88
N LEU A 48 -0.74 13.37 -3.22
CA LEU A 48 -0.15 13.59 -1.90
C LEU A 48 1.34 13.94 -2.03
N ASP A 49 1.84 14.70 -1.06
CA ASP A 49 3.28 14.90 -0.91
C ASP A 49 3.97 13.58 -0.49
N PRO A 50 5.29 13.43 -0.72
CA PRO A 50 5.99 12.16 -0.49
C PRO A 50 5.88 11.62 0.95
N MET A 51 5.88 12.50 1.96
CA MET A 51 5.80 12.08 3.36
C MET A 51 4.39 11.58 3.71
N THR A 52 3.38 12.25 3.19
CA THR A 52 1.98 11.84 3.37
C THR A 52 1.68 10.55 2.59
N ALA A 53 2.21 10.40 1.37
CA ALA A 53 2.11 9.18 0.58
C ALA A 53 2.70 7.99 1.33
N MET A 54 3.94 8.11 1.85
CA MET A 54 4.58 7.07 2.66
C MET A 54 3.74 6.69 3.89
N THR A 55 3.08 7.66 4.53
CA THR A 55 2.18 7.37 5.66
C THR A 55 1.01 6.49 5.23
N VAL A 56 0.41 6.76 4.06
CA VAL A 56 -0.68 5.93 3.50
C VAL A 56 -0.19 4.53 3.16
N ASP A 57 0.98 4.40 2.51
CA ASP A 57 1.59 3.11 2.19
C ASP A 57 1.86 2.28 3.45
N ASN A 58 2.36 2.92 4.51
CA ASN A 58 2.57 2.26 5.80
C ASN A 58 1.27 1.71 6.41
N GLU A 59 0.15 2.42 6.25
CA GLU A 59 -1.15 1.90 6.70
C GLU A 59 -1.60 0.69 5.87
N ILE A 60 -1.36 0.69 4.55
CA ILE A 60 -1.63 -0.46 3.68
C ILE A 60 -0.83 -1.69 4.13
N ILE A 61 0.48 -1.51 4.41
CA ILE A 61 1.36 -2.57 4.91
C ILE A 61 0.87 -3.13 6.25
N LYS A 62 0.51 -2.27 7.19
CA LYS A 62 -0.03 -2.68 8.49
C LYS A 62 -1.31 -3.49 8.36
N LEU A 63 -2.23 -3.08 7.48
CA LEU A 63 -3.49 -3.79 7.26
C LEU A 63 -3.26 -5.16 6.63
N ARG A 64 -2.39 -5.24 5.63
CA ARG A 64 -2.02 -6.50 5.02
C ARG A 64 -1.44 -7.49 6.04
N ASP A 65 -0.52 -7.03 6.88
CA ASP A 65 0.27 -7.92 7.73
C ASP A 65 -0.36 -8.17 9.09
N LEU A 66 -0.99 -7.17 9.71
CA LEU A 66 -1.55 -7.30 11.07
C LEU A 66 -3.02 -7.76 11.06
N GLU A 67 -3.78 -7.39 10.05
CA GLU A 67 -5.19 -7.78 9.89
C GLU A 67 -5.35 -8.93 8.87
N GLN A 68 -4.24 -9.38 8.27
CA GLN A 68 -4.19 -10.48 7.29
C GLN A 68 -5.15 -10.27 6.10
N ALA A 69 -5.33 -9.03 5.69
CA ALA A 69 -6.13 -8.70 4.52
C ALA A 69 -5.30 -8.86 3.23
N THR A 70 -5.84 -9.55 2.24
CA THR A 70 -5.27 -9.53 0.90
C THR A 70 -5.44 -8.13 0.32
N SER A 71 -4.38 -7.56 -0.24
CA SER A 71 -4.39 -6.21 -0.80
C SER A 71 -4.14 -6.25 -2.30
N VAL A 72 -4.98 -5.56 -3.06
CA VAL A 72 -4.72 -5.24 -4.47
C VAL A 72 -4.52 -3.74 -4.56
N LEU A 73 -3.32 -3.33 -4.96
CA LEU A 73 -2.92 -1.93 -5.10
C LEU A 73 -2.83 -1.58 -6.58
N VAL A 74 -3.70 -0.68 -7.03
CA VAL A 74 -3.63 -0.08 -8.36
C VAL A 74 -2.91 1.25 -8.23
N THR A 75 -1.79 1.40 -8.91
CA THR A 75 -1.02 2.64 -8.92
C THR A 75 -0.17 2.74 -10.20
N HIS A 76 0.07 3.96 -10.64
CA HIS A 76 1.06 4.25 -11.69
C HIS A 76 2.44 4.62 -11.09
N GLN A 77 2.57 4.66 -9.77
CA GLN A 77 3.81 4.96 -9.07
C GLN A 77 4.51 3.67 -8.65
N LEU A 78 5.45 3.18 -9.46
CA LEU A 78 6.21 1.96 -9.16
C LEU A 78 6.94 2.02 -7.82
N ARG A 79 7.42 3.20 -7.44
CA ARG A 79 8.06 3.40 -6.13
C ARG A 79 7.15 2.91 -4.99
N ASP A 80 5.88 3.31 -5.00
CA ASP A 80 4.92 2.96 -3.95
C ASP A 80 4.60 1.47 -4.00
N ALA A 81 4.40 0.91 -5.21
CA ALA A 81 4.17 -0.53 -5.39
C ALA A 81 5.34 -1.37 -4.85
N PHE A 82 6.58 -1.01 -5.21
CA PHE A 82 7.78 -1.69 -4.68
C PHE A 82 7.96 -1.49 -3.18
N TYR A 83 7.68 -0.29 -2.67
CA TYR A 83 7.77 -0.01 -1.24
C TYR A 83 6.79 -0.90 -0.46
N VAL A 84 5.53 -0.93 -0.85
CA VAL A 84 4.51 -1.76 -0.20
C VAL A 84 4.87 -3.24 -0.27
N ALA A 85 5.40 -3.74 -1.38
CA ALA A 85 5.83 -5.13 -1.53
C ALA A 85 7.07 -5.46 -0.68
N SER A 86 8.02 -4.52 -0.55
CA SER A 86 9.33 -4.74 0.09
C SER A 86 9.36 -4.46 1.59
N GLN A 87 8.29 -3.98 2.18
CA GLN A 87 8.19 -3.73 3.62
C GLN A 87 7.23 -4.71 4.30
N GLN A 88 7.41 -4.92 5.58
CA GLN A 88 6.51 -5.70 6.43
C GLN A 88 6.25 -5.00 7.76
N ALA A 89 5.07 -5.24 8.32
CA ALA A 89 4.69 -4.78 9.65
C ALA A 89 4.61 -5.97 10.60
N ARG A 90 5.18 -5.83 11.79
CA ARG A 90 5.08 -6.81 12.86
C ARG A 90 4.75 -6.12 14.17
N ARG A 91 4.09 -6.85 15.06
CA ARG A 91 3.84 -6.38 16.41
C ARG A 91 4.92 -6.94 17.32
N SER A 92 5.69 -6.06 17.98
CA SER A 92 6.69 -6.46 18.95
C SER A 92 6.03 -7.08 20.20
N PRO A 93 6.78 -7.80 21.07
CA PRO A 93 6.26 -8.31 22.34
C PRO A 93 5.70 -7.22 23.26
N ALA A 94 6.17 -5.98 23.12
CA ALA A 94 5.67 -4.80 23.84
C ALA A 94 4.37 -4.23 23.21
N GLY A 95 3.84 -4.84 22.12
CA GLY A 95 2.63 -4.39 21.43
C GLY A 95 2.84 -3.23 20.46
N VAL A 96 4.08 -2.77 20.27
CA VAL A 96 4.42 -1.69 19.34
C VAL A 96 4.46 -2.26 17.91
N VAL A 97 3.87 -1.52 16.96
CA VAL A 97 3.93 -1.87 15.54
C VAL A 97 5.21 -1.33 14.94
N GLU A 98 6.01 -2.20 14.38
CA GLU A 98 7.29 -1.90 13.73
C GLU A 98 7.21 -2.25 12.24
N LEU A 99 7.77 -1.38 11.42
CA LEU A 99 7.97 -1.60 9.99
C LEU A 99 9.44 -1.94 9.73
N SER A 100 9.67 -2.94 8.91
CA SER A 100 11.02 -3.37 8.52
C SER A 100 11.03 -3.90 7.10
N ALA A 101 12.21 -4.07 6.52
CA ALA A 101 12.34 -4.73 5.23
C ALA A 101 11.74 -6.16 5.28
N ALA A 102 10.99 -6.50 4.25
CA ALA A 102 10.42 -7.83 4.10
C ALA A 102 11.53 -8.86 3.77
N GLY A 103 11.39 -10.06 4.32
CA GLY A 103 12.22 -11.19 3.91
C GLY A 103 11.85 -11.70 2.51
N GLN A 104 12.70 -12.57 1.94
CA GLN A 104 12.51 -13.12 0.59
C GLN A 104 11.14 -13.79 0.43
N ASP A 105 10.75 -14.63 1.39
CA ASP A 105 9.45 -15.33 1.38
C ASP A 105 8.26 -14.38 1.27
N LYS A 106 8.39 -13.18 1.83
CA LYS A 106 7.33 -12.17 1.80
C LYS A 106 7.30 -11.43 0.46
N LEU A 107 8.46 -11.17 -0.12
CA LEU A 107 8.59 -10.56 -1.45
C LEU A 107 7.99 -11.45 -2.54
N GLU A 108 8.17 -12.78 -2.42
CA GLU A 108 7.62 -13.77 -3.35
C GLU A 108 6.08 -13.88 -3.28
N GLN A 109 5.45 -13.35 -2.22
CA GLN A 109 4.00 -13.30 -2.09
C GLN A 109 3.35 -12.11 -2.80
N ALA A 110 4.14 -11.19 -3.35
CA ALA A 110 3.66 -10.02 -4.06
C ALA A 110 3.77 -10.22 -5.58
N ASP A 111 2.63 -10.32 -6.24
CA ASP A 111 2.55 -10.37 -7.69
C ASP A 111 2.35 -8.98 -8.27
N PHE A 112 3.07 -8.68 -9.35
CA PHE A 112 2.96 -7.45 -10.12
C PHE A 112 2.27 -7.75 -11.44
N VAL A 113 1.25 -6.96 -11.75
CA VAL A 113 0.55 -7.01 -13.04
C VAL A 113 0.64 -5.63 -13.68
N MET A 114 1.20 -5.56 -14.88
CA MET A 114 1.21 -4.32 -15.67
C MET A 114 0.24 -4.41 -16.82
N ILE A 115 -0.57 -3.37 -16.95
CA ILE A 115 -1.57 -3.24 -18.00
C ILE A 115 -1.11 -2.19 -19.01
N ARG A 116 -1.12 -2.55 -20.30
CA ARG A 116 -0.83 -1.65 -21.41
C ARG A 116 -1.88 -1.85 -22.51
N GLU A 117 -2.45 -0.75 -22.99
CA GLU A 117 -3.42 -0.78 -24.10
C GLU A 117 -4.58 -1.78 -23.87
N GLY A 118 -5.05 -1.86 -22.61
CA GLY A 118 -6.14 -2.75 -22.21
C GLY A 118 -5.78 -4.23 -22.13
N ARG A 119 -4.48 -4.58 -22.13
CA ARG A 119 -3.98 -5.96 -22.05
C ARG A 119 -2.94 -6.07 -20.95
N VAL A 120 -2.81 -7.27 -20.38
CA VAL A 120 -1.71 -7.60 -19.48
C VAL A 120 -0.42 -7.64 -20.28
N ALA A 121 0.49 -6.72 -19.96
CA ALA A 121 1.82 -6.63 -20.57
C ALA A 121 2.88 -7.40 -19.78
N PHE A 122 2.66 -7.54 -18.47
CA PHE A 122 3.54 -8.29 -17.58
C PHE A 122 2.73 -8.84 -16.39
N GLU A 123 3.08 -10.03 -15.93
CA GLU A 123 2.61 -10.66 -14.71
C GLU A 123 3.79 -11.45 -14.11
N GLY A 124 4.09 -11.23 -12.85
CA GLY A 124 5.18 -11.90 -12.16
C GLY A 124 5.62 -11.19 -10.88
N THR A 125 6.71 -11.65 -10.31
CA THR A 125 7.29 -11.14 -9.07
C THR A 125 8.01 -9.78 -9.26
N ALA A 126 8.32 -9.11 -8.15
CA ALA A 126 9.13 -7.90 -8.16
C ALA A 126 10.52 -8.11 -8.79
N GLU A 127 11.12 -9.29 -8.59
CA GLU A 127 12.43 -9.66 -9.12
C GLU A 127 12.35 -9.84 -10.64
N GLU A 128 11.37 -10.57 -11.13
CA GLU A 128 11.14 -10.77 -12.56
C GLU A 128 10.86 -9.43 -13.27
N LEU A 129 10.09 -8.54 -12.64
CA LEU A 129 9.82 -7.21 -13.17
C LEU A 129 11.12 -6.40 -13.31
N ARG A 130 11.98 -6.39 -12.28
CA ARG A 130 13.27 -5.66 -12.30
C ARG A 130 14.24 -6.18 -13.36
N HIS A 131 14.21 -7.48 -13.64
CA HIS A 131 15.10 -8.13 -14.63
C HIS A 131 14.47 -8.23 -16.03
N SER A 132 13.26 -7.70 -16.20
CA SER A 132 12.61 -7.70 -17.51
C SER A 132 13.42 -6.93 -18.55
N LYS A 133 13.55 -7.50 -19.74
CA LYS A 133 14.21 -6.88 -20.89
C LYS A 133 13.24 -6.12 -21.80
N ASP A 134 11.96 -6.08 -21.45
CA ASP A 134 10.97 -5.35 -22.22
C ASP A 134 11.27 -3.83 -22.15
N PRO A 135 11.49 -3.16 -23.29
CA PRO A 135 11.82 -1.72 -23.31
C PRO A 135 10.75 -0.84 -22.67
N TYR A 136 9.48 -1.24 -22.73
CA TYR A 136 8.39 -0.51 -22.08
C TYR A 136 8.50 -0.59 -20.57
N LEU A 137 8.74 -1.79 -20.03
CA LEU A 137 8.93 -1.99 -18.58
C LEU A 137 10.17 -1.25 -18.07
N GLN A 138 11.26 -1.26 -18.85
CA GLN A 138 12.49 -0.52 -18.53
C GLN A 138 12.24 0.99 -18.38
N THR A 139 11.34 1.55 -19.19
CA THR A 139 10.99 2.98 -19.11
C THR A 139 10.30 3.32 -17.77
N PHE A 140 9.56 2.38 -17.18
CA PHE A 140 8.94 2.57 -15.86
C PHE A 140 9.91 2.33 -14.70
N LEU A 141 10.98 1.57 -14.93
CA LEU A 141 11.96 1.22 -13.89
C LEU A 141 13.12 2.23 -13.83
N SER A 142 13.26 3.08 -14.84
CA SER A 142 14.28 4.15 -14.90
C SER A 142 13.82 5.43 -14.18
#